data_d9c5212acde1fa3a7715fc7d67a1bcec
#
_entry.id   d9c5212acde1fa3a7715fc7d67a1bcec
#
_cell.length_a   1.000
_cell.length_b   1.000
_cell.length_c   1.000
_cell.angle_alpha   90.00
_cell.angle_beta   90.00
_cell.angle_gamma   90.00
#
_symmetry.space_group_name_H-M   'P 1'
#
loop_
_entity.id
_entity.type
_entity.pdbx_description
1 polymer ?
#
loop_
_entity_poly.entity_id
_entity_poly.type
_entity_poly.pdbx_seq_one_letter_code
_entity_poly.pdbx_strand_id
1 'polypeptide(L)'
;VGNGSRYEPAELGGVSHFIEHMIFKGTEKRSARHIAIAIDALGGQANAFTDKECTCYYMKVLDSRLKNAVALLADMFLHSRFAQEDLELERGVVLEEIDMYEDSPEDVAIDKLFESCYDGSALGRPILGTAETLEPMTSETLHKYMREYYRPQDTVVAVSGHFTDEDLDFIEELFSEMQGEGKNVITPAAYQPSLFLKDKEIEQNHLCLSFPGVSLVSEDRFAMNLLSSILGGGMSSRLFQSVREQNGLCYSVYTFTTPHLDTGLLSVYTGLGQETERKALDLILRELDEFCQNGPAPDELSRCREQAKTTLLMGLENTGNRMMTIGRSELLRGEVSKIEEVLDSYDRVTADDILNLARRVFDRSKASLAVVGQPDSEDTYRELLR
;
A
#
# COMPACT_ATOMS: atom_id res chain seq x y z
N VAL A 1 9.04 -8.61 6.53
CA VAL A 1 8.30 -9.43 7.48
C VAL A 1 6.84 -9.45 7.09
N GLY A 2 6.20 -10.64 7.07
CA GLY A 2 4.77 -10.84 6.84
C GLY A 2 3.94 -10.47 8.07
N ASN A 3 4.12 -9.23 8.49
CA ASN A 3 3.45 -8.61 9.61
C ASN A 3 3.32 -7.10 9.34
N GLY A 4 2.12 -6.59 9.45
CA GLY A 4 1.78 -5.18 9.29
C GLY A 4 0.53 -4.88 10.09
N SER A 5 -0.10 -3.72 9.89
CA SER A 5 -1.20 -3.28 10.76
C SER A 5 -2.40 -4.24 10.81
N ARG A 6 -2.58 -5.06 9.78
CA ARG A 6 -3.65 -6.06 9.72
C ARG A 6 -3.50 -7.20 10.73
N TYR A 7 -2.28 -7.48 11.20
CA TYR A 7 -2.01 -8.57 12.15
C TYR A 7 -2.06 -8.11 13.60
N GLU A 8 -2.15 -6.83 13.83
CA GLU A 8 -2.12 -6.25 15.17
C GLU A 8 -3.37 -6.60 15.98
N PRO A 9 -3.25 -6.92 17.27
CA PRO A 9 -4.38 -6.83 18.19
C PRO A 9 -4.97 -5.42 18.20
N ALA A 10 -6.28 -5.29 18.40
CA ALA A 10 -6.94 -3.99 18.32
C ALA A 10 -6.37 -2.96 19.31
N GLU A 11 -6.00 -3.43 20.50
CA GLU A 11 -5.39 -2.63 21.56
C GLU A 11 -3.93 -2.19 21.29
N LEU A 12 -3.30 -2.78 20.26
CA LEU A 12 -1.93 -2.46 19.84
C LEU A 12 -1.89 -1.86 18.41
N GLY A 13 -2.99 -1.25 17.97
CA GLY A 13 -3.01 -0.60 16.65
C GLY A 13 -1.85 0.40 16.50
N GLY A 14 -1.09 0.28 15.40
CA GLY A 14 0.09 1.09 15.13
C GLY A 14 1.41 0.52 15.66
N VAL A 15 1.41 -0.63 16.33
CA VAL A 15 2.64 -1.19 16.91
C VAL A 15 3.68 -1.58 15.86
N SER A 16 3.26 -2.07 14.69
CA SER A 16 4.19 -2.42 13.60
C SER A 16 4.93 -1.19 13.06
N HIS A 17 4.20 -0.10 12.87
CA HIS A 17 4.76 1.17 12.44
C HIS A 17 5.66 1.77 13.54
N PHE A 18 5.24 1.69 14.79
CA PHE A 18 6.05 2.17 15.90
C PHE A 18 7.37 1.39 16.06
N ILE A 19 7.35 0.06 15.86
CA ILE A 19 8.56 -0.77 15.80
C ILE A 19 9.46 -0.34 14.63
N GLU A 20 8.88 -0.04 13.47
CA GLU A 20 9.62 0.46 12.32
C GLU A 20 10.46 1.69 12.68
N HIS A 21 9.87 2.68 13.34
CA HIS A 21 10.58 3.86 13.83
C HIS A 21 11.65 3.49 14.85
N MET A 22 11.30 2.66 15.80
CA MET A 22 12.15 2.32 16.94
C MET A 22 13.38 1.47 16.59
N ILE A 23 13.37 0.73 15.46
CA ILE A 23 14.54 -0.05 15.01
C ILE A 23 15.75 0.86 14.72
N PHE A 24 15.52 2.11 14.35
CA PHE A 24 16.59 3.09 14.10
C PHE A 24 17.10 3.81 15.36
N LYS A 25 16.47 3.57 16.53
CA LYS A 25 16.76 4.34 17.77
C LYS A 25 17.82 3.70 18.66
N GLY A 26 18.38 2.57 18.28
CA GLY A 26 19.54 1.96 18.95
C GLY A 26 19.42 0.47 19.15
N THR A 27 20.59 -0.16 19.20
CA THR A 27 20.76 -1.59 19.49
C THR A 27 21.54 -1.77 20.79
N GLU A 28 21.76 -3.02 21.20
CA GLU A 28 22.65 -3.32 22.31
C GLU A 28 24.08 -2.80 22.10
N LYS A 29 24.53 -2.71 20.84
CA LYS A 29 25.90 -2.33 20.45
C LYS A 29 26.02 -0.88 19.98
N ARG A 30 24.94 -0.25 19.53
CA ARG A 30 24.96 1.06 18.84
C ARG A 30 23.88 1.99 19.40
N SER A 31 24.23 3.23 19.67
CA SER A 31 23.22 4.28 19.88
C SER A 31 22.57 4.69 18.54
N ALA A 32 21.44 5.38 18.56
CA ALA A 32 20.79 5.95 17.36
C ALA A 32 21.78 6.78 16.52
N ARG A 33 22.60 7.61 17.17
CA ARG A 33 23.65 8.38 16.49
C ARG A 33 24.69 7.49 15.79
N HIS A 34 25.11 6.39 16.43
CA HIS A 34 26.07 5.46 15.81
C HIS A 34 25.46 4.71 14.64
N ILE A 35 24.15 4.40 14.66
CA ILE A 35 23.42 3.84 13.52
C ILE A 35 23.40 4.83 12.36
N ALA A 36 23.02 6.09 12.61
CA ALA A 36 23.00 7.13 11.59
C ALA A 36 24.39 7.32 10.95
N ILE A 37 25.46 7.44 11.75
CA ILE A 37 26.83 7.53 11.25
C ILE A 37 27.23 6.29 10.42
N ALA A 38 26.81 5.09 10.83
CA ALA A 38 27.11 3.86 10.10
C ALA A 38 26.38 3.83 8.75
N ILE A 39 25.12 4.26 8.69
CA ILE A 39 24.34 4.40 7.44
C ILE A 39 25.02 5.41 6.51
N ASP A 40 25.40 6.58 7.01
CA ASP A 40 26.09 7.60 6.22
C ASP A 40 27.45 7.07 5.68
N ALA A 41 28.18 6.32 6.50
CA ALA A 41 29.47 5.73 6.10
C ALA A 41 29.34 4.63 5.04
N LEU A 42 28.16 4.00 4.90
CA LEU A 42 27.89 3.08 3.78
C LEU A 42 27.76 3.81 2.46
N GLY A 43 27.45 5.10 2.46
CA GLY A 43 27.31 5.93 1.27
C GLY A 43 26.09 5.57 0.40
N GLY A 44 25.10 4.92 1.02
CA GLY A 44 23.91 4.44 0.34
C GLY A 44 22.62 5.03 0.95
N GLN A 45 21.55 4.27 0.83
CA GLN A 45 20.24 4.59 1.37
C GLN A 45 19.78 3.48 2.33
N ALA A 46 19.22 3.86 3.46
CA ALA A 46 18.52 2.97 4.38
C ALA A 46 17.15 3.56 4.66
N ASN A 47 16.12 2.73 4.62
CA ASN A 47 14.77 3.14 4.91
C ASN A 47 13.93 1.93 5.31
N ALA A 48 12.69 2.18 5.76
CA ALA A 48 11.71 1.17 6.06
C ALA A 48 10.31 1.67 5.65
N PHE A 49 9.35 0.78 5.62
CA PHE A 49 7.94 1.11 5.53
C PHE A 49 7.09 0.01 6.15
N THR A 50 5.94 0.39 6.67
CA THR A 50 4.89 -0.51 7.14
C THR A 50 3.66 -0.38 6.25
N ASP A 51 3.16 -1.54 5.80
CA ASP A 51 1.93 -1.68 5.02
C ASP A 51 0.91 -2.45 5.88
N LYS A 52 -0.29 -2.66 5.38
CA LYS A 52 -1.31 -3.48 6.04
C LYS A 52 -0.85 -4.93 6.29
N GLU A 53 -0.10 -5.51 5.36
CA GLU A 53 0.25 -6.94 5.35
C GLU A 53 1.74 -7.25 5.49
N CYS A 54 2.60 -6.24 5.46
CA CYS A 54 4.03 -6.42 5.65
C CYS A 54 4.73 -5.18 6.19
N THR A 55 5.87 -5.41 6.85
CA THR A 55 6.84 -4.36 7.21
C THR A 55 8.17 -4.69 6.53
N CYS A 56 8.79 -3.71 5.92
CA CYS A 56 10.03 -3.86 5.17
C CYS A 56 11.11 -2.92 5.68
N TYR A 57 12.29 -3.46 5.91
CA TYR A 57 13.52 -2.73 6.23
C TYR A 57 14.52 -2.97 5.11
N TYR A 58 15.06 -1.94 4.50
CA TYR A 58 15.93 -2.12 3.36
C TYR A 58 17.09 -1.14 3.29
N MET A 59 18.16 -1.59 2.62
CA MET A 59 19.32 -0.76 2.32
C MET A 59 19.70 -0.90 0.86
N LYS A 60 20.17 0.19 0.26
CA LYS A 60 20.73 0.24 -1.09
C LYS A 60 22.14 0.79 -1.01
N VAL A 61 23.13 -0.05 -1.32
CA VAL A 61 24.55 0.28 -1.18
C VAL A 61 25.34 -0.20 -2.38
N LEU A 62 26.62 0.18 -2.48
CA LEU A 62 27.56 -0.46 -3.41
C LEU A 62 27.80 -1.91 -2.97
N ASP A 63 28.08 -2.80 -3.95
CA ASP A 63 28.39 -4.21 -3.72
C ASP A 63 29.53 -4.41 -2.71
N SER A 64 30.58 -3.59 -2.80
CA SER A 64 31.70 -3.59 -1.85
C SER A 64 31.30 -3.28 -0.39
N ARG A 65 30.09 -2.82 -0.14
CA ARG A 65 29.54 -2.49 1.17
C ARG A 65 28.44 -3.44 1.64
N LEU A 66 28.11 -4.46 0.83
CA LEU A 66 26.98 -5.36 1.10
C LEU A 66 27.06 -6.01 2.48
N LYS A 67 28.19 -6.64 2.83
CA LYS A 67 28.37 -7.29 4.14
C LYS A 67 28.20 -6.32 5.31
N ASN A 68 28.71 -5.09 5.17
CA ASN A 68 28.57 -4.07 6.22
C ASN A 68 27.10 -3.63 6.36
N ALA A 69 26.38 -3.44 5.25
CA ALA A 69 24.98 -3.06 5.24
C ALA A 69 24.09 -4.15 5.88
N VAL A 70 24.31 -5.40 5.46
CA VAL A 70 23.55 -6.53 6.02
C VAL A 70 23.84 -6.73 7.51
N ALA A 71 25.11 -6.63 7.94
CA ALA A 71 25.46 -6.72 9.37
C ALA A 71 24.83 -5.60 10.20
N LEU A 72 24.74 -4.38 9.65
CA LEU A 72 24.06 -3.26 10.31
C LEU A 72 22.55 -3.50 10.38
N LEU A 73 21.95 -3.92 9.28
CA LEU A 73 20.51 -4.21 9.21
C LEU A 73 20.12 -5.34 10.16
N ALA A 74 20.90 -6.42 10.18
CA ALA A 74 20.69 -7.55 11.11
C ALA A 74 20.81 -7.11 12.58
N ASP A 75 21.82 -6.29 12.92
CA ASP A 75 21.97 -5.77 14.29
C ASP A 75 20.77 -4.89 14.69
N MET A 76 20.31 -4.01 13.80
CA MET A 76 19.12 -3.19 14.02
C MET A 76 17.86 -4.06 14.20
N PHE A 77 17.67 -5.04 13.33
CA PHE A 77 16.48 -5.88 13.30
C PHE A 77 16.43 -6.89 14.48
N LEU A 78 17.55 -7.53 14.81
CA LEU A 78 17.60 -8.61 15.80
C LEU A 78 17.87 -8.11 17.23
N HIS A 79 18.56 -6.98 17.38
CA HIS A 79 19.10 -6.53 18.66
C HIS A 79 18.67 -5.10 19.04
N SER A 80 17.52 -4.63 18.51
CA SER A 80 16.95 -3.35 18.91
C SER A 80 16.68 -3.30 20.40
N ARG A 81 17.06 -2.20 21.04
CA ARG A 81 16.94 -2.00 22.49
C ARG A 81 15.59 -1.48 22.93
N PHE A 82 14.91 -0.75 22.07
CA PHE A 82 13.65 -0.07 22.38
C PHE A 82 13.67 0.65 23.71
N ALA A 83 14.72 1.48 23.95
CA ALA A 83 14.86 2.19 25.21
C ALA A 83 13.64 3.07 25.47
N GLN A 84 13.14 3.07 26.71
CA GLN A 84 11.91 3.78 27.06
C GLN A 84 12.02 5.29 26.78
N GLU A 85 13.20 5.88 26.98
CA GLU A 85 13.44 7.30 26.72
C GLU A 85 13.32 7.64 25.22
N ASP A 86 13.87 6.78 24.34
CA ASP A 86 13.78 6.93 22.90
C ASP A 86 12.32 6.72 22.42
N LEU A 87 11.60 5.78 23.06
CA LEU A 87 10.21 5.47 22.75
C LEU A 87 9.29 6.66 23.08
N GLU A 88 9.48 7.33 24.21
CA GLU A 88 8.69 8.52 24.55
C GLU A 88 8.92 9.67 23.55
N LEU A 89 10.15 9.86 23.10
CA LEU A 89 10.47 10.87 22.09
C LEU A 89 9.83 10.51 20.74
N GLU A 90 9.95 9.25 20.33
CA GLU A 90 9.46 8.80 19.04
C GLU A 90 7.94 8.71 18.98
N ARG A 91 7.27 8.45 20.11
CA ARG A 91 5.81 8.56 20.21
C ARG A 91 5.33 9.95 19.81
N GLY A 92 6.01 11.00 20.26
CA GLY A 92 5.72 12.38 19.85
C GLY A 92 5.85 12.56 18.32
N VAL A 93 6.89 11.97 17.71
CA VAL A 93 7.09 12.03 16.25
C VAL A 93 5.96 11.33 15.51
N VAL A 94 5.52 10.14 15.95
CA VAL A 94 4.42 9.40 15.32
C VAL A 94 3.09 10.13 15.49
N LEU A 95 2.86 10.78 16.63
CA LEU A 95 1.64 11.61 16.80
C LEU A 95 1.63 12.82 15.87
N GLU A 96 2.75 13.49 15.68
CA GLU A 96 2.88 14.58 14.69
C GLU A 96 2.68 14.06 13.25
N GLU A 97 3.10 12.82 12.96
CA GLU A 97 2.86 12.20 11.66
C GLU A 97 1.36 11.91 11.44
N ILE A 98 0.64 11.44 12.46
CA ILE A 98 -0.82 11.28 12.41
C ILE A 98 -1.49 12.63 12.09
N ASP A 99 -1.09 13.70 12.78
CA ASP A 99 -1.64 15.03 12.53
C ASP A 99 -1.34 15.52 11.10
N MET A 100 -0.14 15.24 10.58
CA MET A 100 0.23 15.56 9.20
C MET A 100 -0.65 14.85 8.17
N TYR A 101 -0.98 13.57 8.38
CA TYR A 101 -1.91 12.83 7.52
C TYR A 101 -3.34 13.36 7.61
N GLU A 102 -3.81 13.72 8.81
CA GLU A 102 -5.13 14.35 8.99
C GLU A 102 -5.22 15.74 8.32
N ASP A 103 -4.08 16.40 8.07
CA ASP A 103 -4.01 17.66 7.35
C ASP A 103 -4.00 17.51 5.83
N SER A 104 -3.79 16.32 5.29
CA SER A 104 -3.85 16.02 3.86
C SER A 104 -5.26 15.55 3.46
N PRO A 105 -6.09 16.36 2.78
CA PRO A 105 -7.46 15.97 2.44
C PRO A 105 -7.54 14.78 1.48
N GLU A 106 -6.55 14.62 0.60
CA GLU A 106 -6.44 13.48 -0.32
C GLU A 106 -6.23 12.18 0.45
N ASP A 107 -5.22 12.17 1.35
CA ASP A 107 -4.91 10.99 2.16
C ASP A 107 -6.09 10.62 3.07
N VAL A 108 -6.71 11.63 3.71
CA VAL A 108 -7.91 11.42 4.54
C VAL A 108 -9.04 10.81 3.72
N ALA A 109 -9.31 11.29 2.50
CA ALA A 109 -10.38 10.75 1.67
C ALA A 109 -10.14 9.29 1.30
N ILE A 110 -8.89 8.93 0.96
CA ILE A 110 -8.52 7.57 0.58
C ILE A 110 -8.52 6.64 1.79
N ASP A 111 -7.87 7.02 2.89
CA ASP A 111 -7.71 6.18 4.07
C ASP A 111 -9.04 5.98 4.80
N LYS A 112 -9.82 7.04 5.00
CA LYS A 112 -11.13 6.94 5.66
C LYS A 112 -12.14 6.16 4.84
N LEU A 113 -12.06 6.22 3.51
CA LEU A 113 -12.88 5.34 2.68
C LEU A 113 -12.47 3.88 2.88
N PHE A 114 -11.16 3.59 2.85
CA PHE A 114 -10.64 2.24 3.06
C PHE A 114 -11.05 1.70 4.45
N GLU A 115 -10.84 2.48 5.50
CA GLU A 115 -11.26 2.14 6.87
C GLU A 115 -12.75 1.82 6.92
N SER A 116 -13.60 2.66 6.32
CA SER A 116 -15.06 2.52 6.31
C SER A 116 -15.52 1.29 5.52
N CYS A 117 -14.83 0.96 4.40
CA CYS A 117 -15.12 -0.23 3.59
C CYS A 117 -14.83 -1.54 4.34
N TYR A 118 -13.93 -1.51 5.31
CA TYR A 118 -13.50 -2.67 6.09
C TYR A 118 -13.72 -2.47 7.59
N ASP A 119 -14.72 -1.67 7.96
CA ASP A 119 -15.07 -1.41 9.35
C ASP A 119 -15.31 -2.72 10.12
N GLY A 120 -14.85 -2.74 11.38
CA GLY A 120 -14.89 -3.93 12.22
C GLY A 120 -13.86 -5.02 11.85
N SER A 121 -13.08 -4.85 10.78
CA SER A 121 -11.99 -5.73 10.39
C SER A 121 -10.63 -5.17 10.81
N ALA A 122 -9.67 -6.06 11.09
CA ALA A 122 -8.29 -5.67 11.32
C ALA A 122 -7.67 -4.94 10.10
N LEU A 123 -8.11 -5.27 8.89
CA LEU A 123 -7.65 -4.62 7.65
C LEU A 123 -8.04 -3.14 7.58
N GLY A 124 -9.21 -2.75 8.13
CA GLY A 124 -9.68 -1.36 8.13
C GLY A 124 -8.94 -0.44 9.09
N ARG A 125 -8.23 -0.97 10.10
CA ARG A 125 -7.54 -0.14 11.10
C ARG A 125 -6.39 0.67 10.51
N PRO A 126 -6.16 1.93 10.97
CA PRO A 126 -5.06 2.77 10.46
C PRO A 126 -3.68 2.13 10.73
N ILE A 127 -2.73 2.33 9.79
CA ILE A 127 -1.36 1.80 9.92
C ILE A 127 -0.61 2.50 11.06
N LEU A 128 -0.82 3.79 11.21
CA LEU A 128 -0.17 4.62 12.23
C LEU A 128 -0.75 4.36 13.64
N GLY A 129 -1.88 3.66 13.75
CA GLY A 129 -2.63 3.56 14.99
C GLY A 129 -3.36 4.86 15.35
N THR A 130 -3.63 5.04 16.63
CA THR A 130 -4.24 6.24 17.20
C THR A 130 -3.51 6.67 18.46
N ALA A 131 -3.73 7.90 18.94
CA ALA A 131 -3.15 8.36 20.20
C ALA A 131 -3.47 7.40 21.35
N GLU A 132 -4.70 6.88 21.43
CA GLU A 132 -5.16 5.98 22.46
C GLU A 132 -4.45 4.62 22.43
N THR A 133 -4.12 4.11 21.24
CA THR A 133 -3.41 2.82 21.11
C THR A 133 -1.90 2.97 21.31
N LEU A 134 -1.33 4.12 20.96
CA LEU A 134 0.10 4.39 21.09
C LEU A 134 0.52 4.76 22.52
N GLU A 135 -0.33 5.49 23.27
CA GLU A 135 -0.02 5.98 24.61
C GLU A 135 0.42 4.89 25.60
N PRO A 136 -0.25 3.71 25.68
CA PRO A 136 0.13 2.66 26.63
C PRO A 136 1.31 1.80 26.19
N MET A 137 1.87 1.99 24.98
CA MET A 137 2.96 1.17 24.48
C MET A 137 4.26 1.41 25.27
N THR A 138 4.91 0.32 25.62
CA THR A 138 6.17 0.30 26.36
C THR A 138 7.24 -0.50 25.62
N SER A 139 8.49 -0.37 26.03
CA SER A 139 9.59 -1.21 25.55
C SER A 139 9.26 -2.72 25.61
N GLU A 140 8.66 -3.16 26.71
CA GLU A 140 8.24 -4.56 26.89
C GLU A 140 7.17 -4.97 25.87
N THR A 141 6.22 -4.07 25.58
CA THR A 141 5.18 -4.28 24.56
C THR A 141 5.79 -4.54 23.18
N LEU A 142 6.75 -3.70 22.77
CA LEU A 142 7.42 -3.83 21.46
C LEU A 142 8.25 -5.11 21.38
N HIS A 143 9.04 -5.41 22.41
CA HIS A 143 9.81 -6.66 22.48
C HIS A 143 8.93 -7.91 22.47
N LYS A 144 7.81 -7.88 23.21
CA LYS A 144 6.84 -8.98 23.20
C LYS A 144 6.24 -9.16 21.82
N TYR A 145 5.81 -8.08 21.19
CA TYR A 145 5.24 -8.11 19.86
C TYR A 145 6.21 -8.67 18.81
N MET A 146 7.47 -8.22 18.82
CA MET A 146 8.47 -8.78 17.90
C MET A 146 8.67 -10.28 18.10
N ARG A 147 8.78 -10.75 19.36
CA ARG A 147 8.91 -12.21 19.63
C ARG A 147 7.71 -13.03 19.13
N GLU A 148 6.52 -12.45 19.15
CA GLU A 148 5.29 -13.13 18.78
C GLU A 148 5.01 -13.11 17.27
N TYR A 149 5.42 -12.05 16.55
CA TYR A 149 5.03 -11.81 15.16
C TYR A 149 6.19 -11.81 14.16
N TYR A 150 7.42 -11.51 14.59
CA TYR A 150 8.60 -11.47 13.72
C TYR A 150 9.31 -12.83 13.70
N ARG A 151 8.69 -13.80 13.05
CA ARG A 151 9.14 -15.20 13.03
C ARG A 151 9.92 -15.54 11.77
N PRO A 152 10.82 -16.54 11.81
CA PRO A 152 11.54 -16.98 10.61
C PRO A 152 10.62 -17.33 9.44
N GLN A 153 9.49 -18.01 9.71
CA GLN A 153 8.54 -18.45 8.69
C GLN A 153 7.74 -17.30 8.05
N ASP A 154 7.71 -16.14 8.68
CA ASP A 154 7.05 -14.92 8.21
C ASP A 154 8.07 -13.87 7.76
N THR A 155 9.35 -14.22 7.62
CA THR A 155 10.40 -13.28 7.25
C THR A 155 11.10 -13.73 5.97
N VAL A 156 11.26 -12.81 5.03
CA VAL A 156 12.02 -13.00 3.79
C VAL A 156 13.16 -12.01 3.75
N VAL A 157 14.37 -12.50 3.51
CA VAL A 157 15.53 -11.65 3.20
C VAL A 157 15.78 -11.72 1.70
N ALA A 158 15.65 -10.60 1.01
CA ALA A 158 15.81 -10.50 -0.44
C ALA A 158 17.03 -9.63 -0.79
N VAL A 159 17.82 -10.09 -1.75
CA VAL A 159 18.98 -9.37 -2.27
C VAL A 159 18.89 -9.27 -3.78
N SER A 160 19.24 -8.11 -4.32
CA SER A 160 19.32 -7.89 -5.76
C SER A 160 20.50 -7.01 -6.13
N GLY A 161 21.22 -7.39 -7.16
CA GLY A 161 22.39 -6.67 -7.65
C GLY A 161 23.60 -7.61 -7.85
N HIS A 162 24.80 -7.11 -7.58
CA HIS A 162 26.02 -7.89 -7.63
C HIS A 162 26.35 -8.46 -6.25
N PHE A 163 26.24 -9.77 -6.08
CA PHE A 163 26.56 -10.52 -4.86
C PHE A 163 27.08 -11.91 -5.20
N THR A 164 27.70 -12.58 -4.23
CA THR A 164 28.28 -13.91 -4.35
C THR A 164 27.57 -14.91 -3.43
N ASP A 165 27.82 -16.21 -3.60
CA ASP A 165 27.31 -17.25 -2.71
C ASP A 165 27.82 -17.05 -1.26
N GLU A 166 29.05 -16.57 -1.07
CA GLU A 166 29.60 -16.25 0.25
C GLU A 166 28.83 -15.09 0.94
N ASP A 167 28.24 -14.18 0.18
CA ASP A 167 27.41 -13.13 0.73
C ASP A 167 26.06 -13.69 1.19
N LEU A 168 25.51 -14.66 0.46
CA LEU A 168 24.30 -15.37 0.86
C LEU A 168 24.51 -16.20 2.13
N ASP A 169 25.61 -16.95 2.19
CA ASP A 169 25.98 -17.71 3.39
C ASP A 169 26.13 -16.79 4.62
N PHE A 170 26.74 -15.62 4.44
CA PHE A 170 26.87 -14.62 5.48
C PHE A 170 25.53 -14.06 5.94
N ILE A 171 24.59 -13.83 5.03
CA ILE A 171 23.23 -13.39 5.36
C ILE A 171 22.51 -14.48 6.15
N GLU A 172 22.59 -15.74 5.69
CA GLU A 172 21.95 -16.88 6.35
C GLU A 172 22.50 -17.05 7.79
N GLU A 173 23.81 -16.94 7.97
CA GLU A 173 24.45 -17.00 9.29
C GLU A 173 23.86 -15.93 10.24
N LEU A 174 23.78 -14.68 9.79
CA LEU A 174 23.28 -13.57 10.63
C LEU A 174 21.82 -13.75 11.04
N PHE A 175 20.95 -14.15 10.09
CA PHE A 175 19.53 -14.31 10.38
C PHE A 175 19.16 -15.67 10.98
N SER A 176 20.10 -16.60 11.08
CA SER A 176 19.92 -17.89 11.78
C SER A 176 19.60 -17.74 13.27
N GLU A 177 19.90 -16.56 13.87
CA GLU A 177 19.56 -16.23 15.24
C GLU A 177 18.05 -16.04 15.48
N MET A 178 17.27 -15.83 14.40
CA MET A 178 15.82 -15.67 14.53
C MET A 178 15.16 -16.90 15.16
N GLN A 179 14.26 -16.67 16.10
CA GLN A 179 13.55 -17.70 16.82
C GLN A 179 12.03 -17.55 16.67
N GLY A 180 11.32 -18.60 17.00
CA GLY A 180 9.87 -18.66 16.95
C GLY A 180 9.37 -19.67 15.93
N GLU A 181 8.17 -20.18 16.17
CA GLU A 181 7.48 -21.15 15.30
C GLU A 181 6.08 -20.67 14.95
N GLY A 182 5.56 -21.16 13.83
CA GLY A 182 4.23 -20.83 13.35
C GLY A 182 4.25 -19.77 12.27
N LYS A 183 3.05 -19.42 11.79
CA LYS A 183 2.79 -18.37 10.79
C LYS A 183 1.77 -17.39 11.32
N ASN A 184 1.94 -16.14 10.94
CA ASN A 184 0.91 -15.13 11.12
C ASN A 184 -0.31 -15.47 10.25
N VAL A 185 -1.49 -15.36 10.83
CA VAL A 185 -2.75 -15.71 10.15
C VAL A 185 -3.62 -14.47 10.09
N ILE A 186 -4.09 -14.17 8.87
CA ILE A 186 -5.03 -13.06 8.66
C ILE A 186 -6.46 -13.49 9.04
N THR A 187 -7.19 -12.56 9.64
CA THR A 187 -8.64 -12.66 9.70
C THR A 187 -9.22 -12.17 8.37
N PRO A 188 -10.06 -12.96 7.68
CA PRO A 188 -10.68 -12.52 6.43
C PRO A 188 -11.44 -11.20 6.60
N ALA A 189 -11.22 -10.28 5.66
CA ALA A 189 -11.89 -9.00 5.64
C ALA A 189 -13.12 -9.04 4.72
N ALA A 190 -14.24 -8.51 5.19
CA ALA A 190 -15.45 -8.40 4.42
C ALA A 190 -15.68 -6.94 4.02
N TYR A 191 -15.74 -6.69 2.70
CA TYR A 191 -16.09 -5.39 2.16
C TYR A 191 -17.53 -5.02 2.51
N GLN A 192 -17.73 -3.77 2.90
CA GLN A 192 -19.05 -3.18 3.14
C GLN A 192 -19.15 -1.84 2.38
N PRO A 193 -20.24 -1.63 1.59
CA PRO A 193 -20.47 -0.33 0.98
C PRO A 193 -20.59 0.75 2.05
N SER A 194 -19.88 1.85 1.87
CA SER A 194 -19.82 2.92 2.87
C SER A 194 -19.91 4.32 2.24
N LEU A 195 -20.32 5.28 3.05
CA LEU A 195 -20.30 6.70 2.70
C LEU A 195 -19.67 7.45 3.87
N PHE A 196 -18.52 8.07 3.60
CA PHE A 196 -17.79 8.89 4.56
C PHE A 196 -17.79 10.35 4.12
N LEU A 197 -18.29 11.24 4.96
CA LEU A 197 -18.33 12.68 4.70
C LEU A 197 -17.59 13.41 5.83
N LYS A 198 -16.60 14.23 5.48
CA LYS A 198 -15.86 15.06 6.43
C LYS A 198 -15.90 16.51 5.97
N ASP A 199 -16.55 17.35 6.76
CA ASP A 199 -16.55 18.80 6.56
C ASP A 199 -15.18 19.37 6.96
N LYS A 200 -14.54 20.05 6.02
CA LYS A 200 -13.26 20.74 6.21
C LYS A 200 -13.28 22.02 5.36
N GLU A 201 -12.97 23.17 5.95
CA GLU A 201 -12.94 24.45 5.25
C GLU A 201 -11.70 24.54 4.34
N ILE A 202 -11.82 24.01 3.12
CA ILE A 202 -10.80 23.97 2.08
C ILE A 202 -11.40 24.34 0.72
N GLU A 203 -10.55 24.75 -0.24
CA GLU A 203 -10.99 25.24 -1.55
C GLU A 203 -11.55 24.14 -2.47
N GLN A 204 -11.10 22.91 -2.31
CA GLN A 204 -11.49 21.78 -3.15
C GLN A 204 -12.09 20.66 -2.32
N ASN A 205 -13.07 19.96 -2.88
CA ASN A 205 -13.54 18.70 -2.36
C ASN A 205 -12.69 17.56 -2.93
N HIS A 206 -12.25 16.67 -2.05
CA HIS A 206 -11.49 15.49 -2.37
C HIS A 206 -12.40 14.27 -2.30
N LEU A 207 -12.62 13.65 -3.44
CA LEU A 207 -13.52 12.50 -3.58
C LEU A 207 -12.72 11.24 -3.87
N CYS A 208 -13.05 10.17 -3.16
CA CYS A 208 -12.61 8.84 -3.47
C CYS A 208 -13.85 7.93 -3.63
N LEU A 209 -14.08 7.44 -4.85
CA LEU A 209 -15.14 6.49 -5.19
C LEU A 209 -14.51 5.11 -5.34
N SER A 210 -14.96 4.12 -4.55
CA SER A 210 -14.37 2.77 -4.57
C SER A 210 -15.43 1.69 -4.78
N PHE A 211 -14.95 0.60 -5.37
CA PHE A 211 -15.69 -0.64 -5.55
C PHE A 211 -14.85 -1.83 -5.06
N PRO A 212 -15.48 -2.97 -4.69
CA PRO A 212 -14.73 -4.17 -4.38
C PRO A 212 -13.87 -4.59 -5.58
N GLY A 213 -12.58 -4.69 -5.36
CA GLY A 213 -11.61 -5.16 -6.34
C GLY A 213 -11.32 -6.66 -6.22
N VAL A 214 -10.15 -7.06 -6.68
CA VAL A 214 -9.68 -8.45 -6.58
C VAL A 214 -8.51 -8.58 -5.60
N SER A 215 -8.34 -9.76 -5.04
CA SER A 215 -7.22 -10.03 -4.15
C SER A 215 -5.88 -10.09 -4.89
N LEU A 216 -4.79 -9.92 -4.13
CA LEU A 216 -3.42 -9.99 -4.64
C LEU A 216 -3.08 -11.33 -5.32
N VAL A 217 -3.71 -12.41 -4.87
CA VAL A 217 -3.50 -13.77 -5.40
C VAL A 217 -4.50 -14.15 -6.48
N SER A 218 -5.45 -13.28 -6.83
CA SER A 218 -6.44 -13.53 -7.88
C SER A 218 -5.80 -13.68 -9.26
N GLU A 219 -6.34 -14.57 -10.08
CA GLU A 219 -5.98 -14.67 -11.50
C GLU A 219 -6.40 -13.43 -12.29
N ASP A 220 -7.47 -12.74 -11.87
CA ASP A 220 -7.97 -11.51 -12.48
C ASP A 220 -7.11 -10.27 -12.19
N ARG A 221 -6.02 -10.36 -11.40
CA ARG A 221 -5.19 -9.19 -11.02
C ARG A 221 -4.61 -8.44 -12.22
N PHE A 222 -4.26 -9.15 -13.30
CA PHE A 222 -3.75 -8.54 -14.52
C PHE A 222 -4.85 -7.81 -15.31
N ALA A 223 -6.03 -8.41 -15.39
CA ALA A 223 -7.21 -7.77 -15.98
C ALA A 223 -7.65 -6.54 -15.16
N MET A 224 -7.57 -6.60 -13.81
CA MET A 224 -7.86 -5.49 -12.92
C MET A 224 -6.88 -4.32 -13.12
N ASN A 225 -5.59 -4.62 -13.27
CA ASN A 225 -4.58 -3.60 -13.53
C ASN A 225 -4.81 -2.91 -14.87
N LEU A 226 -5.12 -3.67 -15.93
CA LEU A 226 -5.46 -3.10 -17.24
C LEU A 226 -6.78 -2.32 -17.21
N LEU A 227 -7.81 -2.80 -16.52
CA LEU A 227 -9.07 -2.08 -16.31
C LEU A 227 -8.82 -0.71 -15.66
N SER A 228 -8.07 -0.70 -14.55
CA SER A 228 -7.66 0.54 -13.88
C SER A 228 -6.89 1.45 -14.83
N SER A 229 -5.89 0.93 -15.54
CA SER A 229 -5.08 1.73 -16.47
C SER A 229 -5.89 2.38 -17.60
N ILE A 230 -6.86 1.66 -18.16
CA ILE A 230 -7.74 2.19 -19.23
C ILE A 230 -8.63 3.31 -18.70
N LEU A 231 -9.16 3.15 -17.49
CA LEU A 231 -10.06 4.13 -16.90
C LEU A 231 -9.36 5.39 -16.41
N GLY A 232 -8.23 5.29 -15.70
CA GLY A 232 -7.61 6.44 -15.07
C GLY A 232 -6.07 6.37 -14.92
N GLY A 233 -5.39 5.49 -15.69
CA GLY A 233 -3.94 5.28 -15.54
C GLY A 233 -3.03 6.31 -16.22
N GLY A 234 -3.57 7.32 -16.90
CA GLY A 234 -2.75 8.33 -17.58
C GLY A 234 -3.55 9.32 -18.42
N MET A 235 -2.85 10.21 -19.12
CA MET A 235 -3.48 11.30 -19.89
C MET A 235 -4.42 10.82 -21.01
N SER A 236 -4.24 9.64 -21.55
CA SER A 236 -5.12 9.06 -22.59
C SER A 236 -6.22 8.16 -22.02
N SER A 237 -6.35 8.07 -20.71
CA SER A 237 -7.38 7.29 -20.02
C SER A 237 -8.75 7.96 -20.15
N ARG A 238 -9.82 7.16 -20.03
CA ARG A 238 -11.19 7.64 -20.24
C ARG A 238 -11.58 8.76 -19.29
N LEU A 239 -11.34 8.60 -17.99
CA LEU A 239 -11.69 9.59 -16.98
C LEU A 239 -10.88 10.88 -17.14
N PHE A 240 -9.59 10.76 -17.45
CA PHE A 240 -8.78 11.95 -17.69
C PHE A 240 -9.28 12.73 -18.91
N GLN A 241 -9.61 12.06 -19.99
CA GLN A 241 -10.14 12.68 -21.21
C GLN A 241 -11.54 13.27 -20.99
N SER A 242 -12.46 12.53 -20.38
CA SER A 242 -13.84 12.99 -20.23
C SER A 242 -13.99 14.04 -19.13
N VAL A 243 -13.41 13.82 -17.94
CA VAL A 243 -13.64 14.69 -16.78
C VAL A 243 -12.75 15.94 -16.82
N ARG A 244 -11.46 15.75 -17.17
CA ARG A 244 -10.49 16.85 -17.15
C ARG A 244 -10.38 17.56 -18.49
N GLU A 245 -10.00 16.86 -19.57
CA GLU A 245 -9.65 17.52 -20.84
C GLU A 245 -10.88 18.09 -21.56
N GLN A 246 -11.96 17.32 -21.67
CA GLN A 246 -13.15 17.74 -22.42
C GLN A 246 -14.08 18.63 -21.60
N ASN A 247 -14.19 18.44 -20.30
CA ASN A 247 -15.14 19.16 -19.46
C ASN A 247 -14.49 20.12 -18.46
N GLY A 248 -13.17 20.03 -18.19
CA GLY A 248 -12.45 20.95 -17.29
C GLY A 248 -12.96 20.95 -15.86
N LEU A 249 -13.45 19.79 -15.35
CA LEU A 249 -14.12 19.72 -14.06
C LEU A 249 -13.15 19.53 -12.90
N CYS A 250 -11.94 19.02 -13.14
CA CYS A 250 -10.95 18.74 -12.12
C CYS A 250 -9.53 19.02 -12.62
N TYR A 251 -8.59 19.18 -11.69
CA TYR A 251 -7.17 19.21 -12.01
C TYR A 251 -6.59 17.79 -12.10
N SER A 252 -7.00 16.91 -11.20
CA SER A 252 -6.55 15.52 -11.17
C SER A 252 -7.74 14.56 -11.09
N VAL A 253 -7.69 13.50 -11.89
CA VAL A 253 -8.55 12.34 -11.80
C VAL A 253 -7.73 11.13 -12.20
N TYR A 254 -7.74 10.10 -11.35
CA TYR A 254 -7.01 8.86 -11.61
C TYR A 254 -7.67 7.67 -10.92
N THR A 255 -7.30 6.49 -11.36
CA THR A 255 -7.71 5.23 -10.75
C THR A 255 -6.51 4.50 -10.16
N PHE A 256 -6.75 3.78 -9.09
CA PHE A 256 -5.75 2.91 -8.48
C PHE A 256 -6.41 1.67 -7.89
N THR A 257 -5.62 0.63 -7.70
CA THR A 257 -6.04 -0.62 -7.06
C THR A 257 -5.29 -0.82 -5.76
N THR A 258 -6.00 -1.32 -4.75
CA THR A 258 -5.41 -1.65 -3.44
C THR A 258 -5.67 -3.14 -3.16
N PRO A 259 -4.87 -4.05 -3.76
CA PRO A 259 -5.03 -5.48 -3.55
C PRO A 259 -4.41 -5.93 -2.23
N HIS A 260 -5.14 -6.78 -1.51
CA HIS A 260 -4.70 -7.49 -0.30
C HIS A 260 -4.80 -9.01 -0.51
N LEU A 261 -4.29 -9.80 0.42
CA LEU A 261 -4.24 -11.26 0.29
C LEU A 261 -5.59 -11.90 0.00
N ASP A 262 -6.69 -11.40 0.56
CA ASP A 262 -8.04 -11.98 0.44
C ASP A 262 -9.08 -11.06 -0.19
N THR A 263 -8.77 -9.79 -0.40
CA THR A 263 -9.69 -8.76 -0.89
C THR A 263 -8.94 -7.67 -1.66
N GLY A 264 -9.64 -6.64 -2.11
CA GLY A 264 -9.04 -5.45 -2.70
C GLY A 264 -10.09 -4.40 -3.04
N LEU A 265 -9.62 -3.21 -3.42
CA LEU A 265 -10.45 -2.13 -3.95
C LEU A 265 -9.96 -1.70 -5.34
N LEU A 266 -10.89 -1.23 -6.17
CA LEU A 266 -10.63 -0.37 -7.32
C LEU A 266 -11.23 0.99 -7.01
N SER A 267 -10.39 2.01 -6.99
CA SER A 267 -10.76 3.35 -6.56
C SER A 267 -10.56 4.37 -7.68
N VAL A 268 -11.42 5.37 -7.71
CA VAL A 268 -11.30 6.59 -8.51
C VAL A 268 -11.15 7.75 -7.55
N TYR A 269 -10.04 8.47 -7.65
CA TYR A 269 -9.84 9.69 -6.90
C TYR A 269 -9.96 10.92 -7.80
N THR A 270 -10.48 12.00 -7.27
CA THR A 270 -10.49 13.31 -7.92
C THR A 270 -10.58 14.47 -6.91
N GLY A 271 -9.83 15.54 -7.18
CA GLY A 271 -9.94 16.83 -6.48
C GLY A 271 -10.74 17.83 -7.34
N LEU A 272 -11.80 18.38 -6.78
CA LEU A 272 -12.84 19.14 -7.50
C LEU A 272 -13.18 20.46 -6.79
N GLY A 273 -13.58 21.47 -7.55
CA GLY A 273 -14.35 22.60 -6.97
C GLY A 273 -15.76 22.15 -6.57
N GLN A 274 -16.28 22.68 -5.50
CA GLN A 274 -17.62 22.35 -4.99
C GLN A 274 -18.71 22.45 -6.08
N GLU A 275 -18.68 23.50 -6.91
CA GLU A 275 -19.66 23.74 -7.98
C GLU A 275 -19.64 22.68 -9.09
N THR A 276 -18.48 21.99 -9.28
CA THR A 276 -18.27 21.01 -10.36
C THR A 276 -18.44 19.57 -9.91
N GLU A 277 -18.49 19.34 -8.61
CA GLU A 277 -18.46 18.01 -7.99
C GLU A 277 -19.56 17.09 -8.50
N ARG A 278 -20.83 17.52 -8.39
CA ARG A 278 -21.98 16.71 -8.81
C ARG A 278 -21.88 16.32 -10.28
N LYS A 279 -21.49 17.27 -11.14
CA LYS A 279 -21.35 17.02 -12.58
C LYS A 279 -20.20 16.04 -12.86
N ALA A 280 -19.09 16.17 -12.13
CA ALA A 280 -17.96 15.28 -12.31
C ALA A 280 -18.28 13.86 -11.83
N LEU A 281 -18.90 13.71 -10.66
CA LEU A 281 -19.31 12.40 -10.15
C LEU A 281 -20.30 11.70 -11.09
N ASP A 282 -21.31 12.41 -11.58
CA ASP A 282 -22.25 11.91 -12.57
C ASP A 282 -21.57 11.45 -13.87
N LEU A 283 -20.58 12.23 -14.34
CA LEU A 283 -19.80 11.87 -15.53
C LEU A 283 -18.91 10.65 -15.30
N ILE A 284 -18.24 10.57 -14.15
CA ILE A 284 -17.45 9.39 -13.75
C ILE A 284 -18.34 8.15 -13.78
N LEU A 285 -19.49 8.19 -13.12
CA LEU A 285 -20.41 7.06 -13.04
C LEU A 285 -20.94 6.64 -14.43
N ARG A 286 -21.21 7.59 -15.32
CA ARG A 286 -21.60 7.29 -16.72
C ARG A 286 -20.48 6.60 -17.49
N GLU A 287 -19.24 7.06 -17.36
CA GLU A 287 -18.08 6.42 -18.00
C GLU A 287 -17.91 4.97 -17.54
N LEU A 288 -18.12 4.69 -16.25
CA LEU A 288 -18.10 3.32 -15.73
C LEU A 288 -19.25 2.47 -16.30
N ASP A 289 -20.46 3.03 -16.40
CA ASP A 289 -21.61 2.33 -17.00
C ASP A 289 -21.40 2.06 -18.50
N GLU A 290 -20.88 3.04 -19.24
CA GLU A 290 -20.54 2.87 -20.65
C GLU A 290 -19.46 1.81 -20.86
N PHE A 291 -18.48 1.77 -19.95
CA PHE A 291 -17.46 0.73 -19.97
C PHE A 291 -18.07 -0.66 -19.74
N CYS A 292 -19.01 -0.79 -18.81
CA CYS A 292 -19.73 -2.06 -18.56
C CYS A 292 -20.59 -2.52 -19.74
N GLN A 293 -21.01 -1.61 -20.61
CA GLN A 293 -21.79 -1.93 -21.82
C GLN A 293 -20.87 -2.34 -22.97
N ASN A 294 -19.84 -1.56 -23.25
CA ASN A 294 -19.06 -1.58 -24.47
C ASN A 294 -17.69 -2.27 -24.33
N GLY A 295 -17.14 -2.35 -23.11
CA GLY A 295 -15.78 -2.82 -22.86
C GLY A 295 -14.68 -1.88 -23.35
N PRO A 296 -13.44 -2.33 -23.35
CA PRO A 296 -12.32 -1.56 -23.88
C PRO A 296 -12.31 -1.58 -25.40
N ALA A 297 -11.93 -0.46 -26.04
CA ALA A 297 -11.60 -0.46 -27.45
C ALA A 297 -10.27 -1.23 -27.70
N PRO A 298 -10.07 -1.84 -28.88
CA PRO A 298 -8.86 -2.62 -29.15
C PRO A 298 -7.56 -1.85 -28.99
N ASP A 299 -7.55 -0.57 -29.35
CA ASP A 299 -6.39 0.31 -29.21
C ASP A 299 -6.12 0.72 -27.75
N GLU A 300 -7.16 0.90 -26.91
CA GLU A 300 -7.03 1.14 -25.47
C GLU A 300 -6.35 -0.05 -24.78
N LEU A 301 -6.86 -1.25 -25.02
CA LEU A 301 -6.29 -2.47 -24.44
C LEU A 301 -4.84 -2.70 -24.90
N SER A 302 -4.57 -2.54 -26.19
CA SER A 302 -3.20 -2.71 -26.71
C SER A 302 -2.23 -1.71 -26.10
N ARG A 303 -2.61 -0.43 -26.03
CA ARG A 303 -1.79 0.63 -25.46
C ARG A 303 -1.51 0.41 -23.97
N CYS A 304 -2.53 0.11 -23.17
CA CYS A 304 -2.38 -0.09 -21.74
C CYS A 304 -1.58 -1.36 -21.42
N ARG A 305 -1.72 -2.42 -22.23
CA ARG A 305 -0.90 -3.63 -22.11
C ARG A 305 0.58 -3.33 -22.33
N GLU A 306 0.93 -2.66 -23.42
CA GLU A 306 2.31 -2.29 -23.71
C GLU A 306 2.88 -1.33 -22.65
N GLN A 307 2.07 -0.42 -22.13
CA GLN A 307 2.48 0.46 -21.04
C GLN A 307 2.74 -0.31 -19.74
N ALA A 308 1.87 -1.26 -19.37
CA ALA A 308 2.07 -2.10 -18.17
C ALA A 308 3.33 -2.94 -18.27
N LYS A 309 3.57 -3.58 -19.42
CA LYS A 309 4.79 -4.37 -19.70
C LYS A 309 6.04 -3.50 -19.67
N THR A 310 6.01 -2.33 -20.28
CA THR A 310 7.12 -1.37 -20.30
C THR A 310 7.44 -0.88 -18.89
N THR A 311 6.42 -0.50 -18.12
CA THR A 311 6.61 -0.03 -16.73
C THR A 311 7.23 -1.12 -15.87
N LEU A 312 6.78 -2.38 -16.01
CA LEU A 312 7.37 -3.52 -15.32
C LEU A 312 8.86 -3.69 -15.68
N LEU A 313 9.17 -3.75 -16.98
CA LEU A 313 10.55 -3.99 -17.44
C LEU A 313 11.50 -2.86 -17.04
N MET A 314 11.10 -1.60 -17.22
CA MET A 314 11.89 -0.44 -16.79
C MET A 314 12.04 -0.39 -15.26
N GLY A 315 11.00 -0.77 -14.52
CA GLY A 315 11.06 -0.86 -13.06
C GLY A 315 12.10 -1.86 -12.57
N LEU A 316 12.26 -2.98 -13.27
CA LEU A 316 13.22 -4.04 -12.90
C LEU A 316 14.68 -3.73 -13.23
N GLU A 317 14.97 -2.67 -13.98
CA GLU A 317 16.34 -2.15 -14.15
C GLU A 317 16.88 -1.57 -12.82
N ASN A 318 15.99 -1.09 -11.95
CA ASN A 318 16.35 -0.64 -10.62
C ASN A 318 16.46 -1.84 -9.67
N THR A 319 17.67 -2.05 -9.11
CA THR A 319 17.94 -3.17 -8.19
C THR A 319 17.04 -3.15 -6.95
N GLY A 320 16.70 -1.97 -6.42
CA GLY A 320 15.78 -1.80 -5.31
C GLY A 320 14.37 -2.29 -5.65
N ASN A 321 13.82 -1.86 -6.78
CA ASN A 321 12.50 -2.31 -7.23
C ASN A 321 12.47 -3.82 -7.49
N ARG A 322 13.53 -4.36 -8.07
CA ARG A 322 13.67 -5.80 -8.30
C ARG A 322 13.70 -6.57 -6.98
N MET A 323 14.47 -6.11 -6.00
CA MET A 323 14.52 -6.67 -4.66
C MET A 323 13.15 -6.67 -3.99
N MET A 324 12.46 -5.52 -4.01
CA MET A 324 11.10 -5.38 -3.44
C MET A 324 10.11 -6.33 -4.12
N THR A 325 10.15 -6.44 -5.45
CA THR A 325 9.27 -7.34 -6.20
C THR A 325 9.50 -8.79 -5.79
N ILE A 326 10.76 -9.24 -5.69
CA ILE A 326 11.11 -10.60 -5.29
C ILE A 326 10.68 -10.84 -3.83
N GLY A 327 11.08 -9.97 -2.92
CA GLY A 327 10.79 -10.12 -1.49
C GLY A 327 9.30 -10.12 -1.19
N ARG A 328 8.56 -9.18 -1.77
CA ARG A 328 7.09 -9.09 -1.58
C ARG A 328 6.37 -10.28 -2.21
N SER A 329 6.81 -10.75 -3.37
CA SER A 329 6.22 -11.90 -4.04
C SER A 329 6.39 -13.18 -3.23
N GLU A 330 7.60 -13.46 -2.76
CA GLU A 330 7.87 -14.60 -1.90
C GLU A 330 7.08 -14.52 -0.59
N LEU A 331 7.12 -13.35 0.07
CA LEU A 331 6.48 -13.14 1.35
C LEU A 331 4.96 -13.31 1.32
N LEU A 332 4.29 -12.66 0.35
CA LEU A 332 2.82 -12.59 0.31
C LEU A 332 2.18 -13.68 -0.55
N ARG A 333 2.88 -14.21 -1.56
CA ARG A 333 2.34 -15.24 -2.45
C ARG A 333 3.00 -16.60 -2.28
N GLY A 334 4.16 -16.66 -1.63
CA GLY A 334 4.96 -17.89 -1.50
C GLY A 334 5.61 -18.34 -2.81
N GLU A 335 5.68 -17.44 -3.81
CA GLU A 335 6.30 -17.73 -5.12
C GLU A 335 6.82 -16.46 -5.78
N VAL A 336 7.92 -16.58 -6.49
CA VAL A 336 8.48 -15.54 -7.35
C VAL A 336 8.25 -15.93 -8.80
N SER A 337 7.30 -15.28 -9.46
CA SER A 337 7.04 -15.51 -10.89
C SER A 337 8.19 -15.01 -11.75
N LYS A 338 8.50 -15.73 -12.83
CA LYS A 338 9.45 -15.26 -13.84
C LYS A 338 8.88 -14.06 -14.59
N ILE A 339 9.75 -13.18 -15.04
CA ILE A 339 9.34 -11.96 -15.75
C ILE A 339 8.52 -12.32 -17.00
N GLU A 340 8.97 -13.34 -17.74
CA GLU A 340 8.31 -13.84 -18.95
C GLU A 340 6.88 -14.31 -18.64
N GLU A 341 6.66 -15.01 -17.53
CA GLU A 341 5.34 -15.48 -17.11
C GLU A 341 4.40 -14.33 -16.78
N VAL A 342 4.93 -13.24 -16.19
CA VAL A 342 4.16 -12.03 -15.90
C VAL A 342 3.79 -11.30 -17.18
N LEU A 343 4.73 -11.17 -18.13
CA LEU A 343 4.48 -10.57 -19.44
C LEU A 343 3.44 -11.35 -20.23
N ASP A 344 3.57 -12.68 -20.28
CA ASP A 344 2.61 -13.60 -20.91
C ASP A 344 1.22 -13.50 -20.26
N SER A 345 1.15 -13.22 -18.96
CA SER A 345 -0.12 -13.04 -18.26
C SER A 345 -0.84 -11.78 -18.71
N TYR A 346 -0.12 -10.68 -18.95
CA TYR A 346 -0.69 -9.48 -19.56
C TYR A 346 -1.14 -9.73 -21.01
N ASP A 347 -0.37 -10.51 -21.78
CA ASP A 347 -0.70 -10.80 -23.18
C ASP A 347 -1.94 -11.68 -23.32
N ARG A 348 -2.22 -12.53 -22.36
CA ARG A 348 -3.40 -13.41 -22.34
C ARG A 348 -4.71 -12.71 -21.99
N VAL A 349 -4.66 -11.54 -21.32
CA VAL A 349 -5.89 -10.82 -20.97
C VAL A 349 -6.62 -10.37 -22.23
N THR A 350 -7.86 -10.74 -22.38
CA THR A 350 -8.74 -10.36 -23.51
C THR A 350 -9.65 -9.17 -23.16
N ALA A 351 -10.25 -8.56 -24.17
CA ALA A 351 -11.25 -7.51 -23.95
C ALA A 351 -12.48 -8.05 -23.20
N ASP A 352 -12.85 -9.30 -23.44
CA ASP A 352 -13.96 -9.96 -22.76
C ASP A 352 -13.66 -10.21 -21.28
N ASP A 353 -12.42 -10.55 -20.93
CA ASP A 353 -12.01 -10.70 -19.53
C ASP A 353 -12.17 -9.39 -18.76
N ILE A 354 -11.70 -8.27 -19.36
CA ILE A 354 -11.83 -6.94 -18.77
C ILE A 354 -13.28 -6.51 -18.67
N LEU A 355 -14.10 -6.72 -19.72
CA LEU A 355 -15.52 -6.38 -19.72
C LEU A 355 -16.29 -7.17 -18.65
N ASN A 356 -16.04 -8.48 -18.55
CA ASN A 356 -16.68 -9.33 -17.55
C ASN A 356 -16.26 -8.93 -16.13
N LEU A 357 -15.00 -8.57 -15.95
CA LEU A 357 -14.49 -8.06 -14.66
C LEU A 357 -15.15 -6.72 -14.32
N ALA A 358 -15.20 -5.77 -15.25
CA ALA A 358 -15.84 -4.45 -15.05
C ALA A 358 -17.31 -4.59 -14.61
N ARG A 359 -18.07 -5.49 -15.22
CA ARG A 359 -19.48 -5.77 -14.85
C ARG A 359 -19.63 -6.36 -13.43
N ARG A 360 -18.63 -7.09 -12.94
CA ARG A 360 -18.64 -7.60 -11.57
C ARG A 360 -18.22 -6.54 -10.54
N VAL A 361 -17.30 -5.66 -10.92
CA VAL A 361 -16.72 -4.63 -10.06
C VAL A 361 -17.66 -3.45 -9.93
N PHE A 362 -18.14 -2.88 -11.02
CA PHE A 362 -18.94 -1.65 -11.04
C PHE A 362 -20.43 -1.89 -10.77
N ASP A 363 -20.71 -2.71 -9.75
CA ASP A 363 -22.05 -2.85 -9.18
C ASP A 363 -22.31 -1.63 -8.29
N ARG A 364 -23.17 -0.71 -8.72
CA ARG A 364 -23.47 0.54 -7.99
C ARG A 364 -23.97 0.30 -6.57
N SER A 365 -24.66 -0.81 -6.32
CA SER A 365 -25.09 -1.18 -4.97
C SER A 365 -23.96 -1.46 -4.00
N LYS A 366 -22.75 -1.65 -4.53
CA LYS A 366 -21.51 -1.87 -3.80
C LYS A 366 -20.55 -0.67 -3.86
N ALA A 367 -20.97 0.44 -4.41
CA ALA A 367 -20.15 1.64 -4.44
C ALA A 367 -19.96 2.20 -3.02
N SER A 368 -18.73 2.64 -2.74
CA SER A 368 -18.38 3.40 -1.54
C SER A 368 -17.82 4.75 -1.96
N LEU A 369 -18.12 5.78 -1.19
CA LEU A 369 -17.65 7.13 -1.48
C LEU A 369 -17.15 7.80 -0.20
N ALA A 370 -15.99 8.45 -0.29
CA ALA A 370 -15.56 9.44 0.69
C ALA A 370 -15.51 10.82 0.05
N VAL A 371 -15.94 11.82 0.80
CA VAL A 371 -15.82 13.23 0.43
C VAL A 371 -15.25 14.01 1.60
N VAL A 372 -14.13 14.69 1.37
CA VAL A 372 -13.47 15.57 2.33
C VAL A 372 -13.40 16.97 1.76
N GLY A 373 -13.94 17.93 2.47
CA GLY A 373 -14.07 19.31 2.03
C GLY A 373 -15.41 19.89 2.47
N GLN A 374 -16.17 20.45 1.57
CA GLN A 374 -17.52 20.98 1.83
C GLN A 374 -18.56 20.07 1.14
N PRO A 375 -18.83 18.87 1.72
CA PRO A 375 -19.69 17.90 1.08
C PRO A 375 -21.14 18.37 0.99
N ASP A 376 -21.85 17.90 -0.02
CA ASP A 376 -23.32 17.99 -0.10
C ASP A 376 -23.99 17.08 0.95
N SER A 377 -25.31 17.03 0.97
CA SER A 377 -26.02 16.15 1.88
C SER A 377 -25.79 14.66 1.58
N GLU A 378 -25.84 13.81 2.60
CA GLU A 378 -25.74 12.36 2.46
C GLU A 378 -26.75 11.81 1.44
N ASP A 379 -27.99 12.33 1.47
CA ASP A 379 -29.05 11.91 0.55
C ASP A 379 -28.70 12.20 -0.90
N THR A 380 -28.03 13.33 -1.20
CA THR A 380 -27.54 13.67 -2.55
C THR A 380 -26.61 12.59 -3.08
N TYR A 381 -25.62 12.17 -2.29
CA TYR A 381 -24.67 11.13 -2.72
C TYR A 381 -25.33 9.76 -2.85
N ARG A 382 -26.23 9.40 -1.94
CA ARG A 382 -26.98 8.15 -2.01
C ARG A 382 -27.89 8.07 -3.23
N GLU A 383 -28.42 9.22 -3.70
CA GLU A 383 -29.17 9.29 -4.96
C GLU A 383 -28.27 9.11 -6.18
N LEU A 384 -27.07 9.72 -6.19
CA LEU A 384 -26.13 9.61 -7.31
C LEU A 384 -25.54 8.21 -7.47
N LEU A 385 -25.35 7.50 -6.37
CA LEU A 385 -24.80 6.13 -6.37
C LEU A 385 -25.84 5.05 -6.73
N ARG A 386 -27.12 5.37 -6.77
CA ARG A 386 -28.19 4.46 -7.22
C ARG A 386 -28.24 4.38 -8.75
#